data_70c550479ec3ceb7054101a0bf6f56a8
#
_entry.id   70c550479ec3ceb7054101a0bf6f56a8
#
_cell.length_a   1.000
_cell.length_b   1.000
_cell.length_c   1.000
_cell.angle_alpha   90.00
_cell.angle_beta   90.00
_cell.angle_gamma   90.00
#
_symmetry.space_group_name_H-M   'P 1'
#
loop_
_entity.id
_entity.type
_entity.pdbx_description
1 polymer ?
#
loop_
_entity_poly.entity_id
_entity_poly.type
_entity_poly.pdbx_seq_one_letter_code
_entity_poly.pdbx_strand_id
1 'polypeptide(L)'
;MSGLRERKKAETRAALSWAAIRLTVARGYDNVLVEDIAQAAGVSPRTFNNYFASKAEAIAARHLDRSRRVADALRARPAGEQLWSAIEAAVLSAWAPGPEVAQSPPNAHDEWVAGLRVMLAEPALQGEMLRSGALAEAELAEAVAERTGTDAAHDLYPHLVAAAVGAASGAATRHFLRADRPEPVARLLSDALAQLAAGLPPPR
;
A
#
# COMPACT_ATOMS: atom_id res chain seq x y z
N MET A 1 -20.50 -20.55 0.48
CA MET A 1 -20.57 -20.00 -0.89
C MET A 1 -20.14 -18.53 -0.97
N SER A 2 -20.16 -17.76 0.11
CA SER A 2 -19.70 -16.35 0.17
C SER A 2 -18.23 -16.18 -0.18
N GLY A 3 -17.33 -16.98 0.34
CA GLY A 3 -15.88 -16.80 0.17
C GLY A 3 -15.34 -16.92 -1.26
N LEU A 4 -15.94 -17.73 -2.14
CA LEU A 4 -15.50 -17.84 -3.53
C LEU A 4 -15.84 -16.59 -4.34
N ARG A 5 -16.99 -15.99 -4.08
CA ARG A 5 -17.43 -14.75 -4.74
C ARG A 5 -16.56 -13.55 -4.31
N GLU A 6 -16.28 -13.44 -3.02
CA GLU A 6 -15.41 -12.39 -2.48
C GLU A 6 -13.96 -12.55 -3.00
N ARG A 7 -13.44 -13.78 -3.05
CA ARG A 7 -12.12 -14.05 -3.61
C ARG A 7 -12.03 -13.63 -5.08
N LYS A 8 -13.01 -14.03 -5.92
CA LYS A 8 -13.05 -13.60 -7.33
C LYS A 8 -13.16 -12.10 -7.48
N LYS A 9 -13.91 -11.43 -6.60
CA LYS A 9 -14.03 -9.98 -6.58
C LYS A 9 -12.67 -9.32 -6.29
N ALA A 10 -11.95 -9.82 -5.29
CA ALA A 10 -10.61 -9.34 -4.94
C ALA A 10 -9.59 -9.59 -6.07
N GLU A 11 -9.62 -10.76 -6.69
CA GLU A 11 -8.77 -11.12 -7.83
C GLU A 11 -9.00 -10.17 -9.02
N THR A 12 -10.27 -9.93 -9.39
CA THR A 12 -10.61 -9.01 -10.48
C THR A 12 -10.17 -7.57 -10.16
N ARG A 13 -10.39 -7.11 -8.92
CA ARG A 13 -9.95 -5.78 -8.47
C ARG A 13 -8.45 -5.63 -8.56
N ALA A 14 -7.70 -6.64 -8.13
CA ALA A 14 -6.23 -6.66 -8.22
C ALA A 14 -5.76 -6.67 -9.68
N ALA A 15 -6.37 -7.48 -10.55
CA ALA A 15 -6.03 -7.54 -11.98
C ALA A 15 -6.21 -6.19 -12.68
N LEU A 16 -7.33 -5.50 -12.43
CA LEU A 16 -7.60 -4.16 -12.95
C LEU A 16 -6.56 -3.13 -12.48
N SER A 17 -6.25 -3.14 -11.18
CA SER A 17 -5.25 -2.25 -10.61
C SER A 17 -3.84 -2.49 -11.21
N TRP A 18 -3.43 -3.75 -11.35
CA TRP A 18 -2.16 -4.09 -12.02
C TRP A 18 -2.14 -3.69 -13.49
N ALA A 19 -3.23 -3.91 -14.22
CA ALA A 19 -3.34 -3.47 -15.62
C ALA A 19 -3.20 -1.95 -15.73
N ALA A 20 -3.85 -1.19 -14.85
CA ALA A 20 -3.75 0.26 -14.82
C ALA A 20 -2.32 0.74 -14.58
N ILE A 21 -1.62 0.16 -13.60
CA ILE A 21 -0.21 0.50 -13.30
C ILE A 21 0.70 0.18 -14.48
N ARG A 22 0.65 -1.03 -15.03
CA ARG A 22 1.52 -1.45 -16.14
C ARG A 22 1.31 -0.60 -17.40
N LEU A 23 0.08 -0.33 -17.76
CA LEU A 23 -0.23 0.53 -18.91
C LEU A 23 0.27 1.95 -18.69
N THR A 24 0.09 2.50 -17.49
CA THR A 24 0.58 3.84 -17.13
C THR A 24 2.11 3.92 -17.17
N VAL A 25 2.81 2.92 -16.68
CA VAL A 25 4.28 2.82 -16.77
C VAL A 25 4.73 2.76 -18.22
N ALA A 26 4.03 1.99 -19.07
CA ALA A 26 4.42 1.77 -20.45
C ALA A 26 4.09 2.94 -21.39
N ARG A 27 3.00 3.68 -21.15
CA ARG A 27 2.44 4.65 -22.11
C ARG A 27 2.33 6.07 -21.53
N GLY A 28 2.57 6.27 -20.24
CA GLY A 28 2.24 7.51 -19.53
C GLY A 28 0.76 7.56 -19.12
N TYR A 29 0.49 8.29 -18.02
CA TYR A 29 -0.85 8.35 -17.42
C TYR A 29 -1.92 8.86 -18.39
N ASP A 30 -1.64 9.95 -19.13
CA ASP A 30 -2.62 10.59 -20.01
C ASP A 30 -3.03 9.70 -21.20
N ASN A 31 -2.13 8.82 -21.65
CA ASN A 31 -2.34 7.95 -22.82
C ASN A 31 -3.02 6.62 -22.48
N VAL A 32 -3.54 6.45 -21.28
CA VAL A 32 -4.24 5.23 -20.86
C VAL A 32 -5.71 5.52 -20.64
N LEU A 33 -6.57 4.78 -21.32
CA LEU A 33 -8.03 4.86 -21.17
C LEU A 33 -8.54 3.72 -20.27
N VAL A 34 -9.75 3.90 -19.73
CA VAL A 34 -10.42 2.85 -18.92
C VAL A 34 -10.67 1.60 -19.75
N GLU A 35 -10.98 1.78 -21.04
CA GLU A 35 -11.16 0.69 -22.00
C GLU A 35 -9.90 -0.17 -22.17
N ASP A 36 -8.73 0.46 -22.24
CA ASP A 36 -7.45 -0.25 -22.31
C ASP A 36 -7.20 -1.09 -21.07
N ILE A 37 -7.47 -0.51 -19.88
CA ILE A 37 -7.31 -1.20 -18.59
C ILE A 37 -8.24 -2.40 -18.50
N ALA A 38 -9.52 -2.22 -18.86
CA ALA A 38 -10.52 -3.28 -18.84
C ALA A 38 -10.14 -4.41 -19.80
N GLN A 39 -9.73 -4.08 -21.03
CA GLN A 39 -9.26 -5.05 -22.02
C GLN A 39 -8.04 -5.83 -21.52
N ALA A 40 -7.05 -5.14 -20.96
CA ALA A 40 -5.83 -5.77 -20.42
C ALA A 40 -6.11 -6.70 -19.22
N ALA A 41 -7.19 -6.43 -18.47
CA ALA A 41 -7.65 -7.27 -17.37
C ALA A 41 -8.66 -8.35 -17.82
N GLY A 42 -9.01 -8.44 -19.10
CA GLY A 42 -9.96 -9.42 -19.63
C GLY A 42 -11.41 -9.21 -19.22
N VAL A 43 -11.80 -7.95 -18.94
CA VAL A 43 -13.16 -7.60 -18.52
C VAL A 43 -13.74 -6.47 -19.37
N SER A 44 -15.05 -6.18 -19.22
CA SER A 44 -15.67 -5.05 -19.89
C SER A 44 -15.39 -3.72 -19.16
N PRO A 45 -15.48 -2.54 -19.86
CA PRO A 45 -15.41 -1.24 -19.20
C PRO A 45 -16.50 -1.04 -18.12
N ARG A 46 -17.69 -1.61 -18.33
CA ARG A 46 -18.75 -1.65 -17.31
C ARG A 46 -18.30 -2.39 -16.05
N THR A 47 -17.55 -3.47 -16.22
CA THR A 47 -16.98 -4.22 -15.08
C THR A 47 -15.96 -3.36 -14.35
N PHE A 48 -15.07 -2.64 -15.06
CA PHE A 48 -14.14 -1.70 -14.43
C PHE A 48 -14.89 -0.69 -13.55
N ASN A 49 -15.92 -0.04 -14.09
CA ASN A 49 -16.71 0.98 -13.39
C ASN A 49 -17.47 0.45 -12.16
N ASN A 50 -17.66 -0.88 -12.03
CA ASN A 50 -18.19 -1.50 -10.81
C ASN A 50 -17.14 -1.60 -9.69
N TYR A 51 -15.86 -1.43 -9.99
CA TYR A 51 -14.75 -1.53 -9.02
C TYR A 51 -14.09 -0.19 -8.71
N PHE A 52 -13.99 0.69 -9.72
CA PHE A 52 -13.26 1.95 -9.63
C PHE A 52 -14.01 3.06 -10.37
N ALA A 53 -14.06 4.24 -9.76
CA ALA A 53 -14.65 5.42 -10.36
C ALA A 53 -13.72 6.08 -11.40
N SER A 54 -12.41 5.80 -11.32
CA SER A 54 -11.40 6.38 -12.21
C SER A 54 -10.16 5.49 -12.36
N LYS A 55 -9.35 5.75 -13.40
CA LYS A 55 -8.03 5.13 -13.55
C LYS A 55 -7.08 5.50 -12.41
N ALA A 56 -7.19 6.71 -11.87
CA ALA A 56 -6.41 7.15 -10.71
C ALA A 56 -6.72 6.31 -9.47
N GLU A 57 -8.00 6.06 -9.20
CA GLU A 57 -8.42 5.19 -8.10
C GLU A 57 -7.90 3.76 -8.29
N ALA A 58 -7.97 3.22 -9.51
CA ALA A 58 -7.46 1.88 -9.80
C ALA A 58 -5.95 1.75 -9.54
N ILE A 59 -5.16 2.79 -9.85
CA ILE A 59 -3.72 2.83 -9.59
C ILE A 59 -3.45 2.94 -8.09
N ALA A 60 -4.11 3.87 -7.39
CA ALA A 60 -3.93 4.11 -5.97
C ALA A 60 -4.43 2.94 -5.08
N ALA A 61 -5.32 2.11 -5.60
CA ALA A 61 -5.89 0.98 -4.88
C ALA A 61 -4.84 0.02 -4.33
N ARG A 62 -3.71 -0.17 -5.02
CA ARG A 62 -2.61 -1.02 -4.53
C ARG A 62 -1.99 -0.49 -3.24
N HIS A 63 -1.89 0.83 -3.12
CA HIS A 63 -1.41 1.45 -1.88
C HIS A 63 -2.38 1.18 -0.74
N LEU A 64 -3.65 1.45 -0.93
CA LEU A 64 -4.69 1.22 0.08
C LEU A 64 -4.79 -0.27 0.47
N ASP A 65 -4.78 -1.19 -0.51
CA ASP A 65 -4.85 -2.63 -0.24
C ASP A 65 -3.62 -3.13 0.55
N ARG A 66 -2.43 -2.54 0.32
CA ARG A 66 -1.25 -2.84 1.13
C ARG A 66 -1.44 -2.36 2.57
N SER A 67 -1.91 -1.15 2.75
CA SER A 67 -2.12 -0.58 4.08
C SER A 67 -3.18 -1.35 4.88
N ARG A 68 -4.23 -1.83 4.23
CA ARG A 68 -5.21 -2.75 4.84
C ARG A 68 -4.54 -4.02 5.33
N ARG A 69 -3.66 -4.61 4.52
CA ARG A 69 -2.89 -5.79 4.97
C ARG A 69 -2.01 -5.50 6.18
N VAL A 70 -1.48 -4.27 6.33
CA VAL A 70 -0.75 -3.88 7.55
C VAL A 70 -1.68 -3.92 8.77
N ALA A 71 -2.87 -3.32 8.68
CA ALA A 71 -3.84 -3.33 9.77
C ALA A 71 -4.29 -4.75 10.15
N ASP A 72 -4.61 -5.59 9.15
CA ASP A 72 -5.00 -6.97 9.37
C ASP A 72 -3.85 -7.81 9.96
N ALA A 73 -2.63 -7.61 9.47
CA ALA A 73 -1.44 -8.27 10.01
C ALA A 73 -1.17 -7.83 11.46
N LEU A 74 -1.37 -6.56 11.80
CA LEU A 74 -1.22 -6.07 13.18
C LEU A 74 -2.24 -6.71 14.12
N ARG A 75 -3.50 -6.84 13.69
CA ARG A 75 -4.54 -7.54 14.46
C ARG A 75 -4.20 -9.01 14.70
N ALA A 76 -3.57 -9.65 13.71
CA ALA A 76 -3.19 -11.06 13.79
C ALA A 76 -1.94 -11.32 14.68
N ARG A 77 -1.22 -10.30 15.12
CA ARG A 77 -0.03 -10.45 15.98
C ARG A 77 -0.42 -10.85 17.41
N PRO A 78 0.43 -11.63 18.12
CA PRO A 78 0.18 -11.98 19.52
C PRO A 78 -0.09 -10.75 20.39
N ALA A 79 -1.10 -10.81 21.26
CA ALA A 79 -1.51 -9.67 22.09
C ALA A 79 -0.40 -9.18 23.05
N GLY A 80 0.47 -10.06 23.54
CA GLY A 80 1.58 -9.74 24.44
C GLY A 80 2.83 -9.21 23.75
N GLU A 81 2.84 -9.12 22.42
CA GLU A 81 3.99 -8.58 21.69
C GLU A 81 4.03 -7.05 21.79
N GLN A 82 5.25 -6.48 21.92
CA GLN A 82 5.44 -5.04 22.02
C GLN A 82 4.90 -4.34 20.77
N LEU A 83 4.22 -3.19 20.94
CA LEU A 83 3.51 -2.51 19.84
C LEU A 83 4.40 -2.23 18.62
N TRP A 84 5.57 -1.64 18.82
CA TRP A 84 6.46 -1.28 17.69
C TRP A 84 7.03 -2.51 16.98
N SER A 85 7.31 -3.61 17.71
CA SER A 85 7.73 -4.90 17.10
C SER A 85 6.60 -5.51 16.28
N ALA A 86 5.36 -5.44 16.78
CA ALA A 86 4.19 -5.92 16.06
C ALA A 86 3.92 -5.09 14.79
N ILE A 87 4.06 -3.76 14.87
CA ILE A 87 3.92 -2.85 13.73
C ILE A 87 4.99 -3.13 12.67
N GLU A 88 6.26 -3.26 13.07
CA GLU A 88 7.35 -3.58 12.15
C GLU A 88 7.08 -4.89 11.41
N ALA A 89 6.74 -5.96 12.13
CA ALA A 89 6.43 -7.26 11.53
C ALA A 89 5.22 -7.17 10.58
N ALA A 90 4.18 -6.43 10.94
CA ALA A 90 3.00 -6.21 10.10
C ALA A 90 3.35 -5.45 8.81
N VAL A 91 4.11 -4.36 8.92
CA VAL A 91 4.57 -3.58 7.77
C VAL A 91 5.42 -4.45 6.85
N LEU A 92 6.45 -5.13 7.36
CA LEU A 92 7.33 -5.96 6.56
C LEU A 92 6.57 -7.08 5.85
N SER A 93 5.60 -7.72 6.53
CA SER A 93 4.77 -8.76 5.91
C SER A 93 3.92 -8.24 4.74
N ALA A 94 3.38 -7.03 4.86
CA ALA A 94 2.57 -6.40 3.81
C ALA A 94 3.39 -5.89 2.62
N TRP A 95 4.70 -5.67 2.82
CA TRP A 95 5.64 -5.29 1.77
C TRP A 95 6.34 -6.49 1.12
N ALA A 96 6.26 -7.67 1.73
CA ALA A 96 6.71 -8.89 1.07
C ALA A 96 5.95 -9.10 -0.25
N PRO A 97 6.63 -9.61 -1.30
CA PRO A 97 5.96 -9.96 -2.55
C PRO A 97 4.81 -10.93 -2.26
N GLY A 98 3.59 -10.57 -2.66
CA GLY A 98 2.44 -11.46 -2.56
C GLY A 98 2.56 -12.64 -3.51
N PRO A 99 1.73 -13.69 -3.35
CA PRO A 99 1.74 -14.87 -4.22
C PRO A 99 1.50 -14.51 -5.69
N GLU A 100 0.84 -13.41 -5.98
CA GLU A 100 0.68 -12.87 -7.33
C GLU A 100 2.01 -12.41 -7.95
N VAL A 101 2.99 -11.98 -7.15
CA VAL A 101 4.34 -11.58 -7.62
C VAL A 101 5.25 -12.79 -7.75
N ALA A 102 5.06 -13.82 -6.94
CA ALA A 102 5.81 -15.07 -7.05
C ALA A 102 5.54 -15.82 -8.38
N GLN A 103 4.40 -15.55 -9.02
CA GLN A 103 4.02 -16.06 -10.34
C GLN A 103 4.30 -15.07 -11.48
N SER A 104 4.97 -13.97 -11.20
CA SER A 104 5.20 -12.85 -12.12
C SER A 104 6.46 -13.04 -12.97
N PRO A 105 6.52 -12.39 -14.16
CA PRO A 105 7.68 -12.47 -15.04
C PRO A 105 8.97 -11.95 -14.39
N PRO A 106 10.16 -12.26 -14.95
CA PRO A 106 11.47 -11.90 -14.36
C PRO A 106 11.68 -10.41 -14.05
N ASN A 107 10.92 -9.53 -14.69
CA ASN A 107 10.97 -8.07 -14.56
C ASN A 107 9.94 -7.50 -13.56
N ALA A 108 9.24 -8.33 -12.79
CA ALA A 108 8.20 -7.88 -11.85
C ALA A 108 8.71 -6.88 -10.80
N HIS A 109 9.97 -7.00 -10.40
CA HIS A 109 10.58 -6.02 -9.48
C HIS A 109 10.74 -4.65 -10.14
N ASP A 110 11.22 -4.59 -11.37
CA ASP A 110 11.41 -3.34 -12.11
C ASP A 110 10.07 -2.66 -12.42
N GLU A 111 9.07 -3.46 -12.81
CA GLU A 111 7.69 -2.98 -13.00
C GLU A 111 7.09 -2.41 -11.69
N TRP A 112 7.36 -3.06 -10.56
CA TRP A 112 6.93 -2.59 -9.25
C TRP A 112 7.59 -1.26 -8.88
N VAL A 113 8.91 -1.13 -9.07
CA VAL A 113 9.65 0.12 -8.83
C VAL A 113 9.15 1.23 -9.74
N ALA A 114 8.94 0.95 -11.03
CA ALA A 114 8.39 1.90 -11.98
C ALA A 114 6.98 2.35 -11.60
N GLY A 115 6.13 1.42 -11.14
CA GLY A 115 4.80 1.73 -10.62
C GLY A 115 4.83 2.66 -9.41
N LEU A 116 5.75 2.44 -8.47
CA LEU A 116 5.94 3.34 -7.32
C LEU A 116 6.38 4.75 -7.77
N ARG A 117 7.30 4.84 -8.75
CA ARG A 117 7.72 6.14 -9.29
C ARG A 117 6.55 6.90 -9.91
N VAL A 118 5.74 6.24 -10.71
CA VAL A 118 4.54 6.84 -11.31
C VAL A 118 3.57 7.33 -10.24
N MET A 119 3.27 6.52 -9.23
CA MET A 119 2.36 6.91 -8.14
C MET A 119 2.84 8.15 -7.37
N LEU A 120 4.15 8.32 -7.21
CA LEU A 120 4.72 9.46 -6.46
C LEU A 120 4.99 10.70 -7.33
N ALA A 121 5.21 10.53 -8.63
CA ALA A 121 5.59 11.61 -9.54
C ALA A 121 4.41 12.20 -10.32
N GLU A 122 3.32 11.42 -10.55
CA GLU A 122 2.20 11.83 -11.39
C GLU A 122 1.23 12.75 -10.62
N PRO A 123 1.13 14.06 -10.98
CA PRO A 123 0.28 15.00 -10.26
C PRO A 123 -1.19 14.60 -10.23
N ALA A 124 -1.69 13.97 -11.30
CA ALA A 124 -3.08 13.52 -11.40
C ALA A 124 -3.43 12.41 -10.37
N LEU A 125 -2.43 11.72 -9.82
CA LEU A 125 -2.61 10.69 -8.80
C LEU A 125 -2.55 11.23 -7.37
N GLN A 126 -2.02 12.43 -7.16
CA GLN A 126 -1.74 12.94 -5.80
C GLN A 126 -3.00 13.07 -4.94
N GLY A 127 -4.10 13.57 -5.50
CA GLY A 127 -5.37 13.67 -4.77
C GLY A 127 -5.90 12.30 -4.32
N GLU A 128 -5.81 11.31 -5.20
CA GLU A 128 -6.23 9.95 -4.91
C GLU A 128 -5.29 9.25 -3.90
N MET A 129 -3.99 9.52 -3.99
CA MET A 129 -3.01 9.03 -3.02
C MET A 129 -3.24 9.61 -1.62
N LEU A 130 -3.57 10.91 -1.52
CA LEU A 130 -3.93 11.54 -0.25
C LEU A 130 -5.21 10.93 0.34
N ARG A 131 -6.25 10.74 -0.48
CA ARG A 131 -7.50 10.10 -0.05
C ARG A 131 -7.26 8.67 0.43
N SER A 132 -6.51 7.89 -0.35
CA SER A 132 -6.16 6.50 0.01
C SER A 132 -5.28 6.45 1.27
N GLY A 133 -4.39 7.42 1.45
CA GLY A 133 -3.56 7.57 2.64
C GLY A 133 -4.39 7.82 3.90
N ALA A 134 -5.36 8.73 3.83
CA ALA A 134 -6.26 9.01 4.96
C ALA A 134 -7.12 7.80 5.35
N LEU A 135 -7.63 7.04 4.36
CA LEU A 135 -8.35 5.80 4.63
C LEU A 135 -7.46 4.73 5.27
N ALA A 136 -6.23 4.60 4.77
CA ALA A 136 -5.24 3.67 5.32
C ALA A 136 -4.85 4.00 6.76
N GLU A 137 -4.68 5.30 7.05
CA GLU A 137 -4.38 5.79 8.40
C GLU A 137 -5.52 5.48 9.37
N ALA A 138 -6.77 5.72 8.98
CA ALA A 138 -7.93 5.41 9.81
C ALA A 138 -8.01 3.90 10.13
N GLU A 139 -7.85 3.02 9.14
CA GLU A 139 -7.88 1.58 9.37
C GLU A 139 -6.73 1.07 10.26
N LEU A 140 -5.54 1.66 10.15
CA LEU A 140 -4.42 1.33 11.03
C LEU A 140 -4.65 1.88 12.45
N ALA A 141 -5.23 3.08 12.59
CA ALA A 141 -5.57 3.64 13.90
C ALA A 141 -6.56 2.74 14.65
N GLU A 142 -7.57 2.21 13.98
CA GLU A 142 -8.47 1.20 14.57
C GLU A 142 -7.70 -0.03 15.08
N ALA A 143 -6.81 -0.59 14.26
CA ALA A 143 -6.01 -1.75 14.67
C ALA A 143 -5.06 -1.45 15.86
N VAL A 144 -4.53 -0.24 15.92
CA VAL A 144 -3.72 0.23 17.07
C VAL A 144 -4.58 0.39 18.31
N ALA A 145 -5.78 0.99 18.18
CA ALA A 145 -6.71 1.18 19.29
C ALA A 145 -7.13 -0.15 19.90
N GLU A 146 -7.53 -1.12 19.07
CA GLU A 146 -7.86 -2.49 19.49
C GLU A 146 -6.71 -3.12 20.32
N ARG A 147 -5.46 -2.91 19.87
CA ARG A 147 -4.29 -3.50 20.52
C ARG A 147 -3.89 -2.80 21.81
N THR A 148 -4.09 -1.49 21.91
CA THR A 148 -3.65 -0.68 23.06
C THR A 148 -4.75 -0.45 24.10
N GLY A 149 -5.98 -0.88 23.81
CA GLY A 149 -7.14 -0.64 24.67
C GLY A 149 -7.56 0.84 24.68
N THR A 150 -7.24 1.59 23.62
CA THR A 150 -7.67 2.97 23.41
C THR A 150 -8.87 3.03 22.48
N ASP A 151 -9.46 4.21 22.28
CA ASP A 151 -10.62 4.42 21.42
C ASP A 151 -10.23 5.31 20.23
N ALA A 152 -10.27 4.76 19.02
CA ALA A 152 -9.97 5.48 17.78
C ALA A 152 -10.92 6.67 17.51
N ALA A 153 -12.12 6.72 18.13
CA ALA A 153 -13.03 7.85 17.96
C ALA A 153 -12.70 9.05 18.86
N HIS A 154 -12.01 8.82 19.99
CA HIS A 154 -11.83 9.83 21.04
C HIS A 154 -10.36 10.08 21.41
N ASP A 155 -9.47 9.09 21.20
CA ASP A 155 -8.08 9.18 21.62
C ASP A 155 -7.16 9.61 20.47
N LEU A 156 -6.24 10.51 20.75
CA LEU A 156 -5.23 10.98 19.79
C LEU A 156 -4.19 9.89 19.46
N TYR A 157 -3.84 9.05 20.45
CA TYR A 157 -2.72 8.13 20.38
C TYR A 157 -2.75 7.17 19.17
N PRO A 158 -3.86 6.44 18.87
CA PRO A 158 -3.89 5.53 17.75
C PRO A 158 -3.69 6.24 16.40
N HIS A 159 -4.24 7.43 16.22
CA HIS A 159 -4.05 8.25 15.02
C HIS A 159 -2.61 8.73 14.88
N LEU A 160 -1.99 9.18 15.98
CA LEU A 160 -0.60 9.61 15.98
C LEU A 160 0.35 8.46 15.58
N VAL A 161 0.12 7.25 16.10
CA VAL A 161 0.89 6.06 15.71
C VAL A 161 0.68 5.73 14.24
N ALA A 162 -0.57 5.71 13.75
CA ALA A 162 -0.88 5.40 12.36
C ALA A 162 -0.26 6.40 11.39
N ALA A 163 -0.37 7.71 11.68
CA ALA A 163 0.24 8.78 10.90
C ALA A 163 1.77 8.66 10.86
N ALA A 164 2.40 8.38 12.02
CA ALA A 164 3.85 8.19 12.11
C ALA A 164 4.34 7.00 11.27
N VAL A 165 3.64 5.86 11.32
CA VAL A 165 3.93 4.67 10.50
C VAL A 165 3.78 4.99 9.01
N GLY A 166 2.74 5.72 8.61
CA GLY A 166 2.52 6.18 7.24
C GLY A 166 3.65 7.10 6.77
N ALA A 167 4.06 8.08 7.60
CA ALA A 167 5.14 9.01 7.30
C ALA A 167 6.50 8.29 7.14
N ALA A 168 6.83 7.35 8.05
CA ALA A 168 8.05 6.56 7.99
C ALA A 168 8.10 5.68 6.73
N SER A 169 7.00 4.98 6.43
CA SER A 169 6.88 4.15 5.23
C SER A 169 7.05 4.97 3.95
N GLY A 170 6.45 6.15 3.89
CA GLY A 170 6.60 7.09 2.79
C GLY A 170 8.03 7.63 2.66
N ALA A 171 8.69 7.97 3.77
CA ALA A 171 10.08 8.42 3.77
C ALA A 171 11.04 7.33 3.27
N ALA A 172 10.90 6.10 3.78
CA ALA A 172 11.70 4.93 3.34
C ALA A 172 11.51 4.66 1.84
N THR A 173 10.26 4.70 1.35
CA THR A 173 9.95 4.49 -0.08
C THR A 173 10.58 5.58 -0.95
N ARG A 174 10.44 6.86 -0.58
CA ARG A 174 11.06 7.96 -1.33
C ARG A 174 12.58 7.88 -1.33
N HIS A 175 13.18 7.50 -0.21
CA HIS A 175 14.63 7.28 -0.11
C HIS A 175 15.09 6.15 -1.04
N PHE A 176 14.41 5.02 -1.01
CA PHE A 176 14.64 3.90 -1.92
C PHE A 176 14.64 4.32 -3.41
N LEU A 177 13.64 5.12 -3.81
CA LEU A 177 13.47 5.52 -5.21
C LEU A 177 14.48 6.56 -5.70
N ARG A 178 15.14 7.30 -4.79
CA ARG A 178 16.15 8.32 -5.11
C ARG A 178 17.58 7.75 -5.22
N ALA A 179 17.83 6.60 -4.59
CA ALA A 179 19.16 6.03 -4.56
C ALA A 179 19.52 5.36 -5.89
N ASP A 180 20.76 5.57 -6.37
CA ASP A 180 21.28 4.88 -7.57
C ASP A 180 21.47 3.39 -7.33
N ARG A 181 21.82 3.02 -6.10
CA ARG A 181 21.96 1.64 -5.63
C ARG A 181 21.18 1.49 -4.32
N PRO A 182 19.87 1.28 -4.41
CA PRO A 182 19.04 1.26 -3.21
C PRO A 182 19.32 0.00 -2.37
N GLU A 183 19.33 0.20 -1.05
CA GLU A 183 19.20 -0.92 -0.11
C GLU A 183 17.80 -1.55 -0.26
N PRO A 184 17.63 -2.82 0.12
CA PRO A 184 16.30 -3.43 0.10
C PRO A 184 15.28 -2.59 0.87
N VAL A 185 14.13 -2.33 0.25
CA VAL A 185 13.08 -1.48 0.86
C VAL A 185 12.65 -1.99 2.23
N ALA A 186 12.65 -3.30 2.45
CA ALA A 186 12.33 -3.90 3.74
C ALA A 186 13.29 -3.43 4.85
N ARG A 187 14.59 -3.30 4.55
CA ARG A 187 15.57 -2.78 5.50
C ARG A 187 15.33 -1.31 5.82
N LEU A 188 15.09 -0.49 4.81
CA LEU A 188 14.78 0.93 5.01
C LEU A 188 13.50 1.14 5.83
N LEU A 189 12.50 0.28 5.64
CA LEU A 189 11.28 0.29 6.45
C LEU A 189 11.55 -0.08 7.90
N SER A 190 12.31 -1.15 8.14
CA SER A 190 12.72 -1.58 9.48
C SER A 190 13.49 -0.48 10.20
N ASP A 191 14.50 0.11 9.54
CA ASP A 191 15.32 1.19 10.11
C ASP A 191 14.48 2.45 10.43
N ALA A 192 13.54 2.82 9.56
CA ALA A 192 12.66 3.97 9.78
C ALA A 192 11.71 3.75 10.98
N LEU A 193 11.14 2.56 11.11
CA LEU A 193 10.26 2.20 12.22
C LEU A 193 11.04 2.09 13.55
N ALA A 194 12.26 1.54 13.52
CA ALA A 194 13.13 1.49 14.68
C ALA A 194 13.51 2.91 15.19
N GLN A 195 13.80 3.84 14.28
CA GLN A 195 14.06 5.24 14.63
C GLN A 195 12.83 5.91 15.27
N LEU A 196 11.62 5.65 14.75
CA LEU A 196 10.38 6.13 15.37
C LEU A 196 10.21 5.56 16.78
N ALA A 197 10.38 4.25 16.94
CA ALA A 197 10.26 3.59 18.24
C ALA A 197 11.26 4.15 19.29
N ALA A 198 12.44 4.60 18.82
CA ALA A 198 13.46 5.23 19.66
C ALA A 198 13.23 6.73 19.90
N GLY A 199 12.15 7.34 19.36
CA GLY A 199 11.86 8.77 19.52
C GLY A 199 12.67 9.70 18.63
N LEU A 200 13.12 9.22 17.46
CA LEU A 200 13.89 9.96 16.44
C LEU A 200 15.16 10.64 17.02
N PRO A 201 16.07 9.89 17.67
CA PRO A 201 17.31 10.48 18.16
C PRO A 201 18.15 11.01 16.99
N PRO A 202 18.91 12.12 17.19
CA PRO A 202 19.80 12.61 16.13
C PRO A 202 20.87 11.57 15.80
N PRO A 203 21.31 11.48 14.53
CA PRO A 203 22.40 10.59 14.14
C PRO A 203 23.68 10.97 14.87
N ARG A 204 24.45 9.96 15.30
CA ARG A 204 25.76 10.13 15.95
C ARG A 204 26.86 10.40 14.95
#